data_0e1ccacc94e5953af393249c10b9fd9f
#
_entry.id   0e1ccacc94e5953af393249c10b9fd9f
#
_cell.length_a   1.000
_cell.length_b   1.000
_cell.length_c   1.000
_cell.angle_alpha   90.00
_cell.angle_beta   90.00
_cell.angle_gamma   90.00
#
_symmetry.space_group_name_H-M   'P 1'
#
loop_
_entity.id
_entity.type
_entity.pdbx_description
1 polymer ?
#
loop_
_entity_poly.entity_id
_entity_poly.type
_entity_poly.pdbx_seq_one_letter_code
_entity_poly.pdbx_strand_id
1 'polypeptide(L)'
;MPRHSSRVALAAIAFIGVLLTGCSSSDEPTNAMPSVIPTVVAGAPATSTEAAPQVTVAPQPSGSQSETGSATTLSVDSAPITPVDPARYAAINNEVGWKSPSGNIYCKLGSTAFSSGCQATDAPVPDGADCDKPPFSADEMSKGFFLDPGNVTPMCFNQGAFGVENAQSLDYNTSISHLGYTCYSRVDTMVCDAGGGHGFVLSAQQATSN
;
A
#
# COMPACT_ATOMS: atom_id res chain seq x y z
N MET A 1 9.91 -51.81 -27.71
CA MET A 1 9.87 -50.89 -26.54
C MET A 1 11.23 -50.91 -25.90
N PRO A 2 12.09 -49.92 -26.12
CA PRO A 2 13.37 -49.81 -25.41
C PRO A 2 13.24 -48.92 -24.21
N ARG A 3 13.74 -49.38 -23.06
CA ARG A 3 13.86 -48.64 -21.81
C ARG A 3 15.14 -47.82 -21.85
N HIS A 4 15.01 -46.47 -21.74
CA HIS A 4 16.14 -45.60 -21.53
C HIS A 4 16.40 -45.44 -20.03
N SER A 5 17.55 -45.96 -19.56
CA SER A 5 18.10 -45.71 -18.23
C SER A 5 18.84 -44.38 -18.24
N SER A 6 18.32 -43.39 -17.54
CA SER A 6 19.02 -42.13 -17.25
C SER A 6 19.96 -42.31 -16.04
N ARG A 7 21.25 -42.16 -16.30
CA ARG A 7 22.29 -42.11 -15.26
C ARG A 7 22.36 -40.73 -14.67
N VAL A 8 22.10 -40.62 -13.36
CA VAL A 8 22.29 -39.40 -12.56
C VAL A 8 23.78 -39.30 -12.25
N ALA A 9 24.42 -38.23 -12.72
CA ALA A 9 25.79 -37.86 -12.34
C ALA A 9 25.73 -36.92 -11.11
N LEU A 10 26.28 -37.43 -10.01
CA LEU A 10 26.54 -36.57 -8.80
C LEU A 10 27.80 -35.75 -9.06
N ALA A 11 27.68 -34.45 -9.09
CA ALA A 11 28.80 -33.50 -9.03
C ALA A 11 29.02 -33.07 -7.59
N ALA A 12 30.16 -33.48 -7.02
CA ALA A 12 30.62 -33.02 -5.73
C ALA A 12 31.28 -31.64 -5.87
N ILE A 13 30.71 -30.62 -5.21
CA ILE A 13 31.30 -29.28 -5.14
C ILE A 13 32.06 -29.19 -3.83
N ALA A 14 33.38 -29.04 -3.93
CA ALA A 14 34.27 -28.79 -2.80
C ALA A 14 34.17 -27.33 -2.37
N PHE A 15 33.80 -27.08 -1.10
CA PHE A 15 33.86 -25.76 -0.47
C PHE A 15 35.28 -25.45 -0.04
N ILE A 16 35.89 -24.44 -0.64
CA ILE A 16 37.13 -23.83 -0.16
C ILE A 16 36.75 -22.73 0.82
N GLY A 17 37.01 -22.96 2.10
CA GLY A 17 36.85 -21.96 3.13
C GLY A 17 38.00 -20.95 3.08
N VAL A 18 37.65 -19.66 2.97
CA VAL A 18 38.58 -18.55 3.21
C VAL A 18 38.24 -17.93 4.56
N LEU A 19 39.14 -18.16 5.52
CA LEU A 19 39.19 -17.49 6.82
C LEU A 19 39.84 -16.13 6.62
N LEU A 20 39.09 -15.04 6.73
CA LEU A 20 39.63 -13.69 6.90
C LEU A 20 39.35 -13.24 8.34
N THR A 21 40.38 -13.38 9.16
CA THR A 21 40.51 -12.67 10.43
C THR A 21 40.94 -11.23 10.18
N GLY A 22 40.07 -10.28 10.52
CA GLY A 22 40.39 -8.86 10.52
C GLY A 22 39.93 -8.22 11.81
N CYS A 23 40.88 -8.03 12.75
CA CYS A 23 40.76 -7.12 13.88
C CYS A 23 40.95 -5.69 13.37
N SER A 24 40.13 -4.75 13.80
CA SER A 24 40.55 -3.36 14.07
C SER A 24 39.41 -2.60 14.76
N SER A 25 39.62 -2.31 16.02
CA SER A 25 39.99 -1.00 16.62
C SER A 25 38.83 -0.04 16.73
N SER A 26 38.43 0.08 17.98
CA SER A 26 37.68 1.15 18.63
C SER A 26 38.26 2.53 18.31
N ASP A 27 37.39 3.46 17.97
CA ASP A 27 37.53 4.89 18.27
C ASP A 27 36.14 5.47 18.47
N GLU A 28 35.82 5.69 19.74
CA GLU A 28 34.63 6.36 20.22
C GLU A 28 34.94 7.85 20.34
N PRO A 29 34.30 8.76 19.62
CA PRO A 29 34.28 10.15 20.02
C PRO A 29 33.09 10.43 20.91
N THR A 30 33.38 10.57 22.19
CA THR A 30 32.51 11.19 23.20
C THR A 30 32.16 12.60 22.75
N ASN A 31 30.95 12.82 22.25
CA ASN A 31 30.44 14.16 21.98
C ASN A 31 29.28 14.42 22.95
N ALA A 32 29.62 15.12 24.04
CA ALA A 32 28.66 15.62 25.02
C ALA A 32 27.79 16.71 24.40
N MET A 33 26.51 16.44 24.23
CA MET A 33 25.53 17.48 23.89
C MET A 33 25.07 18.23 25.14
N PRO A 34 25.04 19.56 25.10
CA PRO A 34 24.44 20.35 26.17
C PRO A 34 22.93 20.21 26.15
N SER A 35 22.37 19.83 27.28
CA SER A 35 20.96 19.76 27.58
C SER A 35 20.38 21.17 27.63
N VAL A 36 19.58 21.55 26.64
CA VAL A 36 18.80 22.80 26.65
C VAL A 36 17.36 22.43 27.05
N ILE A 37 16.97 22.80 28.24
CA ILE A 37 15.60 22.68 28.74
C ILE A 37 14.78 23.87 28.22
N PRO A 38 13.72 23.67 27.40
CA PRO A 38 12.81 24.77 27.12
C PRO A 38 11.84 24.99 28.28
N THR A 39 11.86 26.18 28.81
CA THR A 39 10.93 26.70 29.81
C THR A 39 9.51 26.79 29.21
N VAL A 40 8.58 26.07 29.80
CA VAL A 40 7.15 26.12 29.46
C VAL A 40 6.57 27.41 30.03
N VAL A 41 6.14 28.33 29.16
CA VAL A 41 5.33 29.48 29.52
C VAL A 41 3.87 29.07 29.42
N ALA A 42 3.19 29.08 30.57
CA ALA A 42 1.76 28.86 30.66
C ALA A 42 1.01 30.13 30.18
N GLY A 43 0.28 30.00 29.07
CA GLY A 43 -0.66 31.00 28.58
C GLY A 43 -2.09 30.57 28.91
N ALA A 44 -2.84 31.48 29.58
CA ALA A 44 -4.19 31.29 30.05
C ALA A 44 -5.26 31.22 28.94
N PRO A 45 -6.43 30.62 29.20
CA PRO A 45 -7.47 30.39 28.20
C PRO A 45 -8.29 31.66 27.91
N ALA A 46 -8.47 31.98 26.62
CA ALA A 46 -9.47 32.97 26.19
C ALA A 46 -10.76 32.25 25.81
N THR A 47 -11.78 32.49 26.59
CA THR A 47 -13.16 32.11 26.30
C THR A 47 -13.70 33.03 25.21
N SER A 48 -14.09 32.53 24.08
CA SER A 48 -14.88 33.25 23.08
C SER A 48 -16.17 32.49 22.80
N THR A 49 -17.24 33.01 23.34
CA THR A 49 -18.63 32.63 23.05
C THR A 49 -19.05 33.40 21.83
N GLU A 50 -19.32 32.75 20.72
CA GLU A 50 -19.99 33.35 19.56
C GLU A 50 -21.17 32.51 19.11
N ALA A 51 -22.28 33.23 18.97
CA ALA A 51 -23.63 32.75 18.76
C ALA A 51 -23.86 32.18 17.34
N ALA A 52 -24.64 31.13 17.25
CA ALA A 52 -25.13 30.55 16.03
C ALA A 52 -26.16 31.43 15.31
N PRO A 53 -26.08 31.63 13.97
CA PRO A 53 -27.20 32.20 13.21
C PRO A 53 -28.20 31.09 12.82
N GLN A 54 -29.46 31.32 13.17
CA GLN A 54 -30.60 30.53 12.70
C GLN A 54 -30.84 30.80 11.20
N VAL A 55 -30.84 29.77 10.39
CA VAL A 55 -31.24 29.84 9.00
C VAL A 55 -32.71 29.46 8.87
N THR A 56 -33.50 30.44 8.46
CA THR A 56 -34.93 30.33 8.14
C THR A 56 -35.10 29.57 6.84
N VAL A 57 -35.84 28.46 6.85
CA VAL A 57 -36.21 27.68 5.68
C VAL A 57 -37.38 28.31 4.98
N ALA A 58 -37.21 28.73 3.72
CA ALA A 58 -38.29 29.14 2.82
C ALA A 58 -38.78 27.93 1.97
N PRO A 59 -40.07 27.83 1.65
CA PRO A 59 -40.62 26.68 0.93
C PRO A 59 -40.27 26.68 -0.55
N GLN A 60 -39.89 25.52 -1.05
CA GLN A 60 -39.52 25.21 -2.43
C GLN A 60 -40.77 24.93 -3.27
N PRO A 61 -40.88 25.45 -4.49
CA PRO A 61 -41.96 25.07 -5.42
C PRO A 61 -41.65 23.75 -6.13
N SER A 62 -42.63 22.86 -6.16
CA SER A 62 -42.65 21.62 -6.93
C SER A 62 -42.63 21.92 -8.43
N GLY A 63 -41.55 21.50 -9.09
CA GLY A 63 -41.43 21.43 -10.55
C GLY A 63 -41.18 20.01 -10.99
N SER A 64 -42.22 19.37 -11.53
CA SER A 64 -42.11 18.08 -12.26
C SER A 64 -41.34 18.30 -13.56
N GLN A 65 -40.19 17.61 -13.71
CA GLN A 65 -39.66 17.34 -15.06
C GLN A 65 -39.18 15.88 -15.09
N SER A 66 -39.93 15.09 -15.88
CA SER A 66 -39.50 13.76 -16.34
C SER A 66 -38.40 13.96 -17.38
N GLU A 67 -37.19 13.54 -17.04
CA GLU A 67 -36.18 13.23 -18.04
C GLU A 67 -35.72 11.80 -17.84
N THR A 68 -36.11 10.96 -18.80
CA THR A 68 -35.65 9.60 -19.00
C THR A 68 -34.19 9.64 -19.48
N GLY A 69 -33.28 9.74 -18.57
CA GLY A 69 -31.85 9.53 -18.79
C GLY A 69 -31.45 8.32 -17.99
N SER A 70 -31.12 7.18 -18.65
CA SER A 70 -30.45 6.08 -18.02
C SER A 70 -29.07 6.54 -17.54
N ALA A 71 -29.02 7.16 -16.37
CA ALA A 71 -27.79 7.33 -15.64
C ALA A 71 -27.45 5.95 -15.07
N THR A 72 -26.46 5.29 -15.66
CA THR A 72 -25.76 4.20 -15.00
C THR A 72 -25.11 4.81 -13.75
N THR A 73 -25.83 4.82 -12.66
CA THR A 73 -25.28 5.09 -11.33
C THR A 73 -24.30 3.97 -11.04
N LEU A 74 -23.01 4.27 -11.16
CA LEU A 74 -21.97 3.47 -10.54
C LEU A 74 -22.32 3.45 -9.04
N SER A 75 -22.85 2.35 -8.57
CA SER A 75 -23.07 2.11 -7.15
C SER A 75 -21.69 2.10 -6.51
N VAL A 76 -21.27 3.24 -5.99
CA VAL A 76 -20.14 3.27 -5.06
C VAL A 76 -20.57 2.39 -3.89
N ASP A 77 -19.85 1.32 -3.63
CA ASP A 77 -20.11 0.45 -2.48
C ASP A 77 -20.04 1.32 -1.20
N SER A 78 -21.22 1.68 -0.70
CA SER A 78 -21.39 2.57 0.45
C SER A 78 -21.36 1.78 1.78
N ALA A 79 -20.98 0.52 1.75
CA ALA A 79 -20.84 -0.27 2.97
C ALA A 79 -19.84 0.39 3.93
N PRO A 80 -20.16 0.43 5.24
CA PRO A 80 -19.26 1.01 6.23
C PRO A 80 -17.93 0.26 6.27
N ILE A 81 -16.84 1.00 6.43
CA ILE A 81 -15.50 0.44 6.57
C ILE A 81 -15.24 0.13 8.05
N THR A 82 -14.75 -1.08 8.31
CA THR A 82 -14.31 -1.51 9.65
C THR A 82 -12.79 -1.55 9.72
N PRO A 83 -12.15 -0.77 10.59
CA PRO A 83 -10.71 -0.85 10.80
C PRO A 83 -10.32 -2.21 11.40
N VAL A 84 -9.18 -2.77 10.96
CA VAL A 84 -8.61 -4.00 11.52
C VAL A 84 -7.27 -3.72 12.19
N ASP A 85 -6.91 -4.57 13.16
CA ASP A 85 -5.62 -4.52 13.82
C ASP A 85 -4.51 -4.99 12.85
N PRO A 86 -3.53 -4.15 12.49
CA PRO A 86 -2.44 -4.51 11.61
C PRO A 86 -1.55 -5.64 12.16
N ALA A 87 -1.51 -5.85 13.47
CA ALA A 87 -0.74 -6.94 14.08
C ALA A 87 -1.16 -8.33 13.58
N ARG A 88 -2.41 -8.48 13.13
CA ARG A 88 -2.90 -9.74 12.52
C ARG A 88 -2.27 -10.04 11.16
N TYR A 89 -1.70 -9.04 10.52
CA TYR A 89 -1.09 -9.10 9.19
C TYR A 89 0.42 -8.90 9.26
N ALA A 90 1.00 -9.03 10.46
CA ALA A 90 2.42 -8.80 10.69
C ALA A 90 3.27 -9.75 9.85
N ALA A 91 4.28 -9.20 9.22
CA ALA A 91 5.35 -9.86 8.50
C ALA A 91 6.69 -9.60 9.21
N ILE A 92 7.79 -9.98 8.57
CA ILE A 92 9.15 -9.71 9.10
C ILE A 92 9.45 -8.20 9.07
N ASN A 93 10.40 -7.75 9.87
CA ASN A 93 10.92 -6.37 9.88
C ASN A 93 9.86 -5.27 10.14
N ASN A 94 8.88 -5.53 11.00
CA ASN A 94 7.79 -4.60 11.30
C ASN A 94 6.98 -4.20 10.05
N GLU A 95 6.91 -5.07 9.07
CA GLU A 95 6.05 -4.93 7.92
C GLU A 95 4.67 -5.55 8.20
N VAL A 96 3.66 -5.10 7.50
CA VAL A 96 2.35 -5.77 7.41
C VAL A 96 2.06 -6.09 5.96
N GLY A 97 1.50 -7.28 5.70
CA GLY A 97 1.24 -7.71 4.33
C GLY A 97 -0.02 -8.55 4.23
N TRP A 98 -0.77 -8.36 3.15
CA TRP A 98 -2.04 -9.03 2.93
C TRP A 98 -2.31 -9.23 1.44
N LYS A 99 -3.36 -9.99 1.15
CA LYS A 99 -3.95 -10.09 -0.20
C LYS A 99 -5.42 -9.70 -0.16
N SER A 100 -5.97 -9.31 -1.30
CA SER A 100 -7.42 -9.16 -1.45
C SER A 100 -8.12 -10.53 -1.32
N PRO A 101 -9.41 -10.58 -0.93
CA PRO A 101 -10.18 -11.83 -0.89
C PRO A 101 -10.22 -12.54 -2.25
N SER A 102 -10.20 -11.82 -3.35
CA SER A 102 -10.10 -12.38 -4.71
C SER A 102 -8.76 -13.05 -5.01
N GLY A 103 -7.71 -12.75 -4.23
CA GLY A 103 -6.35 -13.20 -4.47
C GLY A 103 -5.61 -12.46 -5.60
N ASN A 104 -6.24 -11.47 -6.25
CA ASN A 104 -5.65 -10.72 -7.34
C ASN A 104 -4.64 -9.67 -6.88
N ILE A 105 -4.89 -9.01 -5.73
CA ILE A 105 -4.09 -7.89 -5.25
C ILE A 105 -3.29 -8.32 -4.02
N TYR A 106 -1.99 -8.02 -4.03
CA TYR A 106 -1.08 -8.21 -2.92
C TYR A 106 -0.54 -6.87 -2.48
N CYS A 107 -0.61 -6.59 -1.19
CA CYS A 107 -0.17 -5.34 -0.59
C CYS A 107 0.78 -5.57 0.56
N LYS A 108 1.64 -4.60 0.79
CA LYS A 108 2.55 -4.56 1.93
C LYS A 108 2.78 -3.11 2.36
N LEU A 109 2.92 -2.88 3.66
CA LEU A 109 3.34 -1.61 4.23
C LEU A 109 4.58 -1.86 5.09
N GLY A 110 5.68 -1.23 4.75
CA GLY A 110 6.98 -1.39 5.40
C GLY A 110 7.67 -0.04 5.59
N SER A 111 8.73 -0.04 6.40
CA SER A 111 9.44 1.18 6.80
C SER A 111 10.62 1.55 5.91
N THR A 112 10.99 0.69 4.96
CA THR A 112 12.11 0.94 4.04
C THR A 112 11.62 1.48 2.70
N ALA A 113 12.49 2.14 1.95
CA ALA A 113 12.18 2.57 0.59
C ALA A 113 11.70 1.39 -0.26
N PHE A 114 10.67 1.60 -1.07
CA PHE A 114 10.06 0.60 -1.96
C PHE A 114 9.47 -0.63 -1.24
N SER A 115 9.22 -0.55 0.08
CA SER A 115 8.61 -1.65 0.83
C SER A 115 7.10 -1.48 1.03
N SER A 116 6.53 -0.35 0.64
CA SER A 116 5.09 -0.08 0.75
C SER A 116 4.45 0.01 -0.62
N GLY A 117 3.24 -0.56 -0.76
CA GLY A 117 2.47 -0.50 -1.99
C GLY A 117 1.58 -1.72 -2.22
N CYS A 118 1.01 -1.77 -3.41
CA CYS A 118 0.23 -2.91 -3.87
C CYS A 118 0.55 -3.26 -5.32
N GLN A 119 0.42 -4.53 -5.66
CA GLN A 119 0.45 -5.04 -7.02
C GLN A 119 -0.76 -5.94 -7.29
N ALA A 120 -1.26 -5.92 -8.50
CA ALA A 120 -2.28 -6.83 -8.99
C ALA A 120 -1.73 -7.67 -10.15
N THR A 121 -2.07 -8.95 -10.17
CA THR A 121 -1.75 -9.82 -11.31
C THR A 121 -2.55 -9.36 -12.53
N ASP A 122 -3.81 -9.05 -12.29
CA ASP A 122 -4.78 -8.63 -13.30
C ASP A 122 -5.18 -7.18 -13.04
N ALA A 123 -4.66 -6.27 -13.84
CA ALA A 123 -4.96 -4.85 -13.80
C ALA A 123 -4.54 -4.18 -15.12
N PRO A 124 -5.15 -3.07 -15.51
CA PRO A 124 -4.63 -2.25 -16.60
C PRO A 124 -3.27 -1.65 -16.20
N VAL A 125 -2.48 -1.27 -17.20
CA VAL A 125 -1.22 -0.54 -16.97
C VAL A 125 -1.54 0.82 -16.38
N PRO A 126 -0.98 1.20 -15.22
CA PRO A 126 -1.19 2.52 -14.66
C PRO A 126 -0.57 3.61 -15.54
N ASP A 127 -1.22 4.76 -15.61
CA ASP A 127 -0.67 5.92 -16.32
C ASP A 127 0.70 6.31 -15.75
N GLY A 128 1.67 6.49 -16.63
CA GLY A 128 3.04 6.83 -16.27
C GLY A 128 3.92 5.65 -15.86
N ALA A 129 3.39 4.42 -15.79
CA ALA A 129 4.21 3.25 -15.55
C ALA A 129 4.98 2.84 -16.82
N ASP A 130 6.29 2.57 -16.67
CA ASP A 130 7.12 1.99 -17.72
C ASP A 130 7.07 0.46 -17.64
N CYS A 131 6.22 -0.14 -18.47
CA CYS A 131 5.99 -1.58 -18.53
C CYS A 131 6.63 -2.26 -19.76
N ASP A 132 7.33 -1.50 -20.58
CA ASP A 132 7.96 -2.02 -21.79
C ASP A 132 9.45 -2.32 -21.52
N LYS A 133 9.72 -3.38 -20.75
CA LYS A 133 11.06 -3.76 -20.28
C LYS A 133 11.43 -5.17 -20.71
N PRO A 134 12.02 -5.36 -21.91
CA PRO A 134 12.49 -6.68 -22.35
C PRO A 134 13.35 -7.38 -21.28
N PRO A 135 13.23 -8.70 -21.10
CA PRO A 135 12.49 -9.63 -21.96
C PRO A 135 10.99 -9.78 -21.65
N PHE A 136 10.45 -9.02 -20.70
CA PHE A 136 9.05 -9.11 -20.26
C PHE A 136 8.17 -8.16 -21.07
N SER A 137 6.96 -8.62 -21.40
CA SER A 137 5.88 -7.78 -21.93
C SER A 137 5.01 -7.24 -20.79
N ALA A 138 4.27 -6.17 -21.05
CA ALA A 138 3.33 -5.61 -20.06
C ALA A 138 2.31 -6.64 -19.55
N ASP A 139 1.88 -7.58 -20.40
CA ASP A 139 0.89 -8.61 -20.04
C ASP A 139 1.46 -9.65 -19.06
N GLU A 140 2.78 -9.86 -19.07
CA GLU A 140 3.45 -10.82 -18.18
C GLU A 140 3.78 -10.21 -16.80
N MET A 141 3.69 -8.91 -16.67
CA MET A 141 4.01 -8.21 -15.42
C MET A 141 2.77 -7.93 -14.58
N SER A 142 2.90 -7.97 -13.26
CA SER A 142 1.92 -7.40 -12.35
C SER A 142 1.98 -5.87 -12.42
N LYS A 143 0.87 -5.19 -12.22
CA LYS A 143 0.72 -3.74 -12.28
C LYS A 143 0.35 -3.21 -10.88
N GLY A 144 0.80 -2.01 -10.56
CA GLY A 144 0.45 -1.42 -9.27
C GLY A 144 1.25 -0.17 -8.95
N PHE A 145 1.44 0.05 -7.64
CA PHE A 145 1.98 1.30 -7.14
C PHE A 145 2.90 1.08 -5.95
N PHE A 146 4.00 1.83 -5.91
CA PHE A 146 4.71 2.10 -4.67
C PHE A 146 4.07 3.27 -3.93
N LEU A 147 4.10 3.19 -2.59
CA LEU A 147 3.71 4.26 -1.68
C LEU A 147 4.96 4.80 -0.97
N ASP A 148 5.14 6.10 -1.06
CA ASP A 148 6.04 6.88 -0.24
C ASP A 148 5.23 7.96 0.50
N PRO A 149 5.70 8.54 1.60
CA PRO A 149 4.95 9.58 2.30
C PRO A 149 4.59 10.76 1.38
N GLY A 150 3.30 10.97 1.14
CA GLY A 150 2.79 12.03 0.25
C GLY A 150 3.10 11.84 -1.24
N ASN A 151 3.39 10.61 -1.67
CA ASN A 151 3.65 10.32 -3.07
C ASN A 151 3.22 8.90 -3.46
N VAL A 152 2.86 8.72 -4.73
CA VAL A 152 2.51 7.43 -5.33
C VAL A 152 3.25 7.27 -6.65
N THR A 153 3.96 6.16 -6.80
CA THR A 153 4.71 5.87 -8.03
C THR A 153 4.10 4.68 -8.76
N PRO A 154 3.55 4.87 -9.98
CA PRO A 154 3.04 3.79 -10.80
C PRO A 154 4.17 2.88 -11.30
N MET A 155 3.92 1.56 -11.33
CA MET A 155 4.96 0.58 -11.65
C MET A 155 4.39 -0.69 -12.27
N CYS A 156 5.21 -1.35 -13.10
CA CYS A 156 5.05 -2.74 -13.48
C CYS A 156 6.13 -3.61 -12.84
N PHE A 157 5.72 -4.75 -12.31
CA PHE A 157 6.57 -5.67 -11.55
C PHE A 157 6.75 -6.98 -12.31
N ASN A 158 7.97 -7.35 -12.60
CA ASN A 158 8.31 -8.65 -13.22
C ASN A 158 8.45 -9.78 -12.19
N GLN A 159 8.26 -9.47 -10.91
CA GLN A 159 8.29 -10.40 -9.79
C GLN A 159 7.39 -9.89 -8.65
N GLY A 160 7.10 -10.75 -7.68
CA GLY A 160 6.29 -10.36 -6.51
C GLY A 160 7.03 -9.39 -5.61
N ALA A 161 6.67 -8.10 -5.66
CA ALA A 161 7.26 -7.05 -4.81
C ALA A 161 6.57 -6.97 -3.44
N PHE A 162 5.25 -7.16 -3.40
CA PHE A 162 4.43 -7.00 -2.19
C PHE A 162 3.84 -8.31 -1.68
N GLY A 163 4.20 -9.44 -2.27
CA GLY A 163 3.83 -10.75 -1.76
C GLY A 163 4.56 -11.04 -0.45
N VAL A 164 3.82 -11.49 0.56
CA VAL A 164 4.38 -12.09 1.77
C VAL A 164 4.01 -13.56 1.82
N GLU A 165 4.90 -14.39 2.33
CA GLU A 165 4.62 -15.81 2.47
C GLU A 165 3.41 -16.02 3.39
N ASN A 166 2.45 -16.83 2.95
CA ASN A 166 1.19 -17.09 3.67
C ASN A 166 0.35 -15.82 3.94
N ALA A 167 0.37 -14.83 3.04
CA ALA A 167 -0.42 -13.60 3.15
C ALA A 167 -1.88 -13.91 3.50
N GLN A 168 -2.35 -13.34 4.61
CA GLN A 168 -3.75 -13.42 5.00
C GLN A 168 -4.61 -12.54 4.08
N SER A 169 -5.87 -12.92 3.94
CA SER A 169 -6.84 -12.10 3.21
C SER A 169 -7.31 -10.94 4.08
N LEU A 170 -7.30 -9.73 3.53
CA LEU A 170 -7.93 -8.56 4.13
C LEU A 170 -9.38 -8.52 3.67
N ASP A 171 -10.31 -8.80 4.57
CA ASP A 171 -11.73 -8.91 4.25
C ASP A 171 -12.27 -7.65 3.57
N TYR A 172 -13.27 -7.80 2.71
CA TYR A 172 -13.94 -6.66 2.09
C TYR A 172 -14.59 -5.76 3.13
N ASN A 173 -14.66 -4.47 2.80
CA ASN A 173 -15.17 -3.41 3.66
C ASN A 173 -14.40 -3.26 4.97
N THR A 174 -13.11 -3.57 4.94
CA THR A 174 -12.19 -3.29 6.04
C THR A 174 -11.09 -2.32 5.62
N SER A 175 -10.45 -1.71 6.61
CA SER A 175 -9.25 -0.89 6.39
C SER A 175 -8.13 -1.33 7.32
N ILE A 176 -6.90 -1.17 6.83
CA ILE A 176 -5.68 -1.40 7.59
C ILE A 176 -4.81 -0.15 7.53
N SER A 177 -4.31 0.30 8.69
CA SER A 177 -3.41 1.45 8.77
C SER A 177 -2.09 1.03 9.40
N HIS A 178 -0.98 1.41 8.79
CA HIS A 178 0.37 1.13 9.29
C HIS A 178 1.36 2.17 8.75
N LEU A 179 2.27 2.65 9.58
CA LEU A 179 3.35 3.59 9.20
C LEU A 179 2.87 4.86 8.48
N GLY A 180 1.66 5.36 8.80
CA GLY A 180 1.10 6.57 8.18
C GLY A 180 0.33 6.34 6.88
N TYR A 181 0.31 5.13 6.36
CA TYR A 181 -0.52 4.74 5.22
C TYR A 181 -1.83 4.11 5.69
N THR A 182 -2.88 4.23 4.88
CA THR A 182 -4.15 3.55 5.12
C THR A 182 -4.64 2.92 3.82
N CYS A 183 -4.94 1.62 3.84
CA CYS A 183 -5.53 0.92 2.73
C CYS A 183 -6.92 0.41 3.06
N TYR A 184 -7.82 0.47 2.09
CA TYR A 184 -9.23 0.08 2.17
C TYR A 184 -9.49 -1.05 1.18
N SER A 185 -9.90 -2.21 1.70
CA SER A 185 -10.35 -3.34 0.88
C SER A 185 -11.84 -3.19 0.57
N ARG A 186 -12.17 -2.86 -0.66
CA ARG A 186 -13.53 -2.80 -1.18
C ARG A 186 -13.82 -4.03 -2.04
N VAL A 187 -15.09 -4.31 -2.29
CA VAL A 187 -15.51 -5.49 -3.07
C VAL A 187 -14.88 -5.49 -4.47
N ASP A 188 -14.74 -4.33 -5.05
CA ASP A 188 -14.28 -4.13 -6.43
C ASP A 188 -12.87 -3.54 -6.54
N THR A 189 -12.34 -2.93 -5.47
CA THR A 189 -11.07 -2.20 -5.51
C THR A 189 -10.27 -2.30 -4.20
N MET A 190 -8.96 -2.09 -4.30
CA MET A 190 -8.08 -1.71 -3.21
C MET A 190 -7.76 -0.22 -3.36
N VAL A 191 -8.06 0.57 -2.33
CA VAL A 191 -7.75 2.01 -2.29
C VAL A 191 -6.72 2.24 -1.21
N CYS A 192 -5.61 2.89 -1.53
CA CYS A 192 -4.60 3.22 -0.52
C CYS A 192 -4.31 4.72 -0.52
N ASP A 193 -4.16 5.29 0.67
CA ASP A 193 -3.83 6.68 0.95
C ASP A 193 -2.39 6.77 1.45
N ALA A 194 -1.59 7.60 0.80
CA ALA A 194 -0.19 7.91 1.13
C ALA A 194 -0.06 9.18 1.98
N GLY A 195 -1.17 9.82 2.33
CA GLY A 195 -1.20 11.13 2.98
C GLY A 195 -1.05 12.30 2.00
N GLY A 196 -1.34 13.51 2.47
CA GLY A 196 -1.23 14.72 1.67
C GLY A 196 -2.22 14.83 0.49
N GLY A 197 -3.24 13.97 0.44
CA GLY A 197 -4.18 13.88 -0.67
C GLY A 197 -3.70 12.99 -1.82
N HIS A 198 -2.59 12.27 -1.65
CA HIS A 198 -2.06 11.32 -2.62
C HIS A 198 -2.49 9.91 -2.29
N GLY A 199 -2.84 9.15 -3.33
CA GLY A 199 -3.28 7.77 -3.17
C GLY A 199 -3.50 7.08 -4.49
N PHE A 200 -3.97 5.83 -4.44
CA PHE A 200 -4.30 5.08 -5.64
C PHE A 200 -5.55 4.23 -5.47
N VAL A 201 -6.12 3.86 -6.60
CA VAL A 201 -7.18 2.84 -6.75
C VAL A 201 -6.66 1.73 -7.64
N LEU A 202 -6.73 0.49 -7.19
CA LEU A 202 -6.24 -0.68 -7.90
C LEU A 202 -7.29 -1.79 -7.93
N SER A 203 -7.58 -2.28 -9.11
CA SER A 203 -8.50 -3.42 -9.37
C SER A 203 -8.14 -4.12 -10.68
N ALA A 204 -8.89 -5.16 -11.06
CA ALA A 204 -8.78 -5.76 -12.37
C ALA A 204 -9.24 -4.82 -13.51
N GLN A 205 -10.00 -3.75 -13.21
CA GLN A 205 -10.56 -2.83 -14.19
C GLN A 205 -9.94 -1.43 -14.13
N GLN A 206 -9.23 -1.11 -13.04
CA GLN A 206 -8.73 0.24 -12.80
C GLN A 206 -7.37 0.20 -12.08
N ALA A 207 -6.45 1.05 -12.54
CA ALA A 207 -5.17 1.32 -11.88
C ALA A 207 -4.85 2.81 -12.06
N THR A 208 -5.27 3.64 -11.08
CA THR A 208 -5.16 5.10 -11.13
C THR A 208 -4.58 5.65 -9.84
N SER A 209 -3.85 6.76 -9.92
CA SER A 209 -3.32 7.51 -8.77
C SER A 209 -3.55 9.01 -8.93
N ASN A 210 -3.46 9.74 -7.84
CA ASN A 210 -3.59 11.20 -7.76
C ASN A 210 -2.49 11.83 -6.91
#